data_e03c904e152947d2b1645b8cd320c0e2
#
_entry.id   e03c904e152947d2b1645b8cd320c0e2
#
_cell.length_a   1.000
_cell.length_b   1.000
_cell.length_c   1.000
_cell.angle_alpha   90.00
_cell.angle_beta   90.00
_cell.angle_gamma   90.00
#
_symmetry.space_group_name_H-M   'P 1'
#
loop_
_entity.id
_entity.type
_entity.pdbx_description
1 polymer ?
#
loop_
_entity_poly.entity_id
_entity_poly.type
_entity_poly.pdbx_seq_one_letter_code
_entity_poly.pdbx_strand_id
1 'polypeptide(L)'
;MEAVLNKLSRVIRYVLALLVLSFVLPSEMPSAFAQSKRTPFYIGSDACKGCHEKEYNGFMKYAKKSKSYNSIERVKKGLTGEEIKGCYSCHTTGYGKPGGFISIEKTPHLKNAGCEVCHGPGGVHINTTNRQDIKRKMSLKDCEVCHTSERVKAFRYKPMIHGGAH
;
A
#
# COMPACT_ATOMS: atom_id res chain seq x y z
N MET A 1 66.62 -13.28 -39.63
CA MET A 1 66.09 -12.03 -39.07
C MET A 1 64.62 -11.82 -39.44
N GLU A 2 64.18 -12.06 -40.64
CA GLU A 2 62.80 -11.88 -41.11
C GLU A 2 61.75 -12.73 -40.42
N ALA A 3 62.04 -13.98 -40.08
CA ALA A 3 61.12 -14.90 -39.41
C ALA A 3 60.72 -14.43 -38.00
N VAL A 4 61.61 -13.77 -37.31
CA VAL A 4 61.39 -13.23 -35.95
C VAL A 4 60.52 -11.97 -36.02
N LEU A 5 60.75 -11.11 -36.99
CA LEU A 5 59.95 -9.91 -37.26
C LEU A 5 58.52 -10.26 -37.62
N ASN A 6 58.29 -11.28 -38.45
CA ASN A 6 56.97 -11.74 -38.83
C ASN A 6 56.20 -12.36 -37.64
N LYS A 7 56.89 -13.04 -36.76
CA LYS A 7 56.28 -13.59 -35.55
C LYS A 7 55.84 -12.50 -34.56
N LEU A 8 56.75 -11.49 -34.41
CA LEU A 8 56.46 -10.35 -33.54
C LEU A 8 55.27 -9.50 -34.07
N SER A 9 55.23 -9.27 -35.38
CA SER A 9 54.13 -8.56 -36.04
C SER A 9 52.77 -9.26 -35.86
N ARG A 10 52.72 -10.58 -35.92
CA ARG A 10 51.48 -11.35 -35.63
C ARG A 10 51.05 -11.21 -34.16
N VAL A 11 51.98 -11.33 -33.23
CA VAL A 11 51.63 -11.19 -31.80
C VAL A 11 51.09 -9.79 -31.51
N ILE A 12 51.71 -8.74 -32.05
CA ILE A 12 51.23 -7.37 -31.88
C ILE A 12 49.81 -7.19 -32.45
N ARG A 13 49.52 -7.75 -33.63
CA ARG A 13 48.16 -7.71 -34.21
C ARG A 13 47.15 -8.43 -33.35
N TYR A 14 47.43 -9.59 -32.75
CA TYR A 14 46.51 -10.30 -31.85
C TYR A 14 46.28 -9.53 -30.54
N VAL A 15 47.33 -8.94 -29.98
CA VAL A 15 47.21 -8.12 -28.76
C VAL A 15 46.35 -6.87 -29.02
N LEU A 16 46.56 -6.20 -30.14
CA LEU A 16 45.74 -5.05 -30.54
C LEU A 16 44.27 -5.45 -30.82
N ALA A 17 44.05 -6.60 -31.47
CA ALA A 17 42.69 -7.11 -31.69
C ALA A 17 41.99 -7.47 -30.36
N LEU A 18 42.67 -8.06 -29.38
CA LEU A 18 42.11 -8.33 -28.06
C LEU A 18 41.81 -7.07 -27.24
N LEU A 19 42.66 -6.03 -27.38
CA LEU A 19 42.42 -4.76 -26.73
C LEU A 19 41.24 -4.01 -27.34
N VAL A 20 41.03 -4.09 -28.64
CA VAL A 20 39.83 -3.52 -29.30
C VAL A 20 38.59 -4.28 -28.93
N LEU A 21 38.64 -5.64 -28.79
CA LEU A 21 37.50 -6.46 -28.40
C LEU A 21 37.07 -6.20 -26.95
N SER A 22 38.01 -5.86 -26.07
CA SER A 22 37.66 -5.52 -24.67
C SER A 22 37.00 -4.14 -24.53
N PHE A 23 37.15 -3.27 -25.51
CA PHE A 23 36.52 -1.93 -25.55
C PHE A 23 35.10 -1.92 -26.16
N VAL A 24 34.70 -3.01 -26.85
CA VAL A 24 33.42 -3.12 -27.55
C VAL A 24 32.40 -3.92 -26.75
N LEU A 25 32.79 -4.49 -25.59
CA LEU A 25 31.78 -5.05 -24.67
C LEU A 25 30.94 -3.88 -24.16
N PRO A 26 29.64 -3.80 -24.53
CA PRO A 26 28.78 -2.85 -23.89
C PRO A 26 28.84 -3.16 -22.41
N SER A 27 29.29 -2.20 -21.61
CA SER A 27 29.07 -2.19 -20.19
C SER A 27 27.54 -2.10 -20.01
N GLU A 28 26.88 -3.25 -20.10
CA GLU A 28 25.55 -3.37 -19.56
C GLU A 28 25.70 -3.08 -18.06
N MET A 29 25.68 -1.79 -17.74
CA MET A 29 25.38 -1.39 -16.39
C MET A 29 24.02 -2.05 -16.11
N PRO A 30 23.95 -2.96 -15.14
CA PRO A 30 22.64 -3.39 -14.70
C PRO A 30 21.94 -2.10 -14.29
N SER A 31 20.87 -1.76 -15.01
CA SER A 31 19.89 -0.76 -14.59
C SER A 31 19.22 -1.32 -13.34
N ALA A 32 20.01 -1.46 -12.30
CA ALA A 32 19.58 -1.59 -10.92
C ALA A 32 19.09 -0.22 -10.42
N PHE A 33 18.40 0.56 -11.28
CA PHE A 33 17.26 1.28 -10.80
C PHE A 33 16.26 0.21 -10.40
N ALA A 34 16.59 -0.41 -9.27
CA ALA A 34 15.70 -1.23 -8.52
C ALA A 34 14.36 -0.49 -8.55
N GLN A 35 13.39 -1.08 -9.21
CA GLN A 35 12.00 -0.83 -8.89
C GLN A 35 11.93 -1.02 -7.39
N SER A 36 12.14 0.05 -6.65
CA SER A 36 11.87 0.12 -5.23
C SER A 36 10.43 -0.30 -5.15
N LYS A 37 10.21 -1.53 -4.74
CA LYS A 37 8.90 -2.11 -4.56
C LYS A 37 8.23 -1.18 -3.58
N ARG A 38 7.44 -0.22 -4.09
CA ARG A 38 6.84 0.84 -3.29
C ARG A 38 5.98 0.16 -2.27
N THR A 39 6.53 -0.02 -1.08
CA THR A 39 5.84 -0.73 0.00
C THR A 39 4.58 0.06 0.32
N PRO A 40 3.40 -0.50 0.13
CA PRO A 40 2.16 0.18 0.47
C PRO A 40 2.15 0.55 1.96
N PHE A 41 1.76 1.77 2.30
CA PHE A 41 1.63 2.23 3.68
C PHE A 41 0.33 3.02 3.86
N TYR A 42 -0.20 2.99 5.07
CA TYR A 42 -1.44 3.66 5.44
C TYR A 42 -1.17 5.12 5.83
N ILE A 43 -2.03 6.03 5.41
CA ILE A 43 -1.86 7.49 5.58
C ILE A 43 -3.02 8.15 6.34
N GLY A 44 -4.12 7.39 6.53
CA GLY A 44 -5.33 7.91 7.16
C GLY A 44 -6.24 8.68 6.21
N SER A 45 -7.52 8.75 6.58
CA SER A 45 -8.56 9.34 5.73
C SER A 45 -8.36 10.84 5.46
N ASP A 46 -7.77 11.57 6.39
CA ASP A 46 -7.58 13.02 6.25
C ASP A 46 -6.66 13.39 5.07
N ALA A 47 -5.70 12.52 4.75
CA ALA A 47 -4.81 12.70 3.60
C ALA A 47 -5.55 12.62 2.25
N CYS A 48 -6.70 11.96 2.20
CA CYS A 48 -7.50 11.83 0.98
C CYS A 48 -8.29 13.11 0.64
N LYS A 49 -8.57 13.95 1.66
CA LYS A 49 -9.44 15.12 1.56
C LYS A 49 -9.02 16.10 0.47
N GLY A 50 -7.72 16.33 0.30
CA GLY A 50 -7.20 17.34 -0.62
C GLY A 50 -7.62 17.12 -2.09
N CYS A 51 -7.81 15.87 -2.51
CA CYS A 51 -8.23 15.51 -3.87
C CYS A 51 -9.65 14.94 -3.93
N HIS A 52 -10.16 14.36 -2.83
CA HIS A 52 -11.45 13.68 -2.75
C HIS A 52 -12.38 14.33 -1.69
N GLU A 53 -12.50 15.65 -1.74
CA GLU A 53 -13.23 16.40 -0.72
C GLU A 53 -14.70 16.00 -0.59
N LYS A 54 -15.37 15.77 -1.71
CA LYS A 54 -16.79 15.37 -1.73
C LYS A 54 -16.99 14.00 -1.05
N GLU A 55 -16.20 13.03 -1.44
CA GLU A 55 -16.23 11.66 -0.91
C GLU A 55 -15.84 11.66 0.57
N TYR A 56 -14.80 12.40 0.94
CA TYR A 56 -14.36 12.56 2.32
C TYR A 56 -15.47 13.14 3.20
N ASN A 57 -16.06 14.25 2.80
CA ASN A 57 -17.12 14.91 3.56
C ASN A 57 -18.37 14.03 3.67
N GLY A 58 -18.75 13.33 2.59
CA GLY A 58 -19.83 12.35 2.60
C GLY A 58 -19.56 11.21 3.58
N PHE A 59 -18.35 10.61 3.52
CA PHE A 59 -17.94 9.55 4.42
C PHE A 59 -17.95 10.00 5.89
N MET A 60 -17.36 11.14 6.21
CA MET A 60 -17.29 11.66 7.58
C MET A 60 -18.66 12.01 8.15
N LYS A 61 -19.60 12.45 7.30
CA LYS A 61 -20.95 12.83 7.70
C LYS A 61 -21.89 11.61 7.86
N TYR A 62 -21.86 10.67 6.94
CA TYR A 62 -22.89 9.62 6.85
C TYR A 62 -22.37 8.24 7.25
N ALA A 63 -21.12 7.91 7.04
CA ALA A 63 -20.60 6.58 7.33
C ALA A 63 -20.29 6.40 8.82
N LYS A 64 -21.02 5.53 9.50
CA LYS A 64 -20.76 5.19 10.92
C LYS A 64 -19.33 4.72 11.16
N LYS A 65 -18.68 4.14 10.16
CA LYS A 65 -17.28 3.68 10.19
C LYS A 65 -16.29 4.80 10.45
N SER A 66 -16.57 6.02 10.01
CA SER A 66 -15.71 7.19 10.25
C SER A 66 -15.51 7.50 11.74
N LYS A 67 -16.35 6.93 12.61
CA LYS A 67 -16.33 7.08 14.07
C LYS A 67 -16.32 5.73 14.78
N SER A 68 -15.84 4.66 14.12
CA SER A 68 -15.94 3.28 14.61
C SER A 68 -15.20 3.05 15.94
N TYR A 69 -14.11 3.74 16.17
CA TYR A 69 -13.34 3.61 17.42
C TYR A 69 -14.14 4.05 18.64
N ASN A 70 -15.13 4.93 18.50
CA ASN A 70 -16.01 5.31 19.60
C ASN A 70 -16.80 4.11 20.18
N SER A 71 -16.97 3.05 19.42
CA SER A 71 -17.59 1.81 19.94
C SER A 71 -16.67 1.11 20.92
N ILE A 72 -15.37 1.10 20.68
CA ILE A 72 -14.37 0.56 21.60
C ILE A 72 -14.32 1.42 22.88
N GLU A 73 -14.28 2.75 22.72
CA GLU A 73 -14.23 3.69 23.85
C GLU A 73 -15.38 3.49 24.83
N ARG A 74 -16.57 3.16 24.33
CA ARG A 74 -17.76 2.95 25.17
C ARG A 74 -17.68 1.69 26.02
N VAL A 75 -17.03 0.64 25.54
CA VAL A 75 -17.03 -0.69 26.20
C VAL A 75 -15.70 -1.03 26.88
N LYS A 76 -14.62 -0.30 26.60
CA LYS A 76 -13.26 -0.65 27.03
C LYS A 76 -13.10 -0.81 28.54
N LYS A 77 -13.91 -0.14 29.36
CA LYS A 77 -13.82 -0.24 30.81
C LYS A 77 -14.09 -1.65 31.37
N GLY A 78 -14.84 -2.47 30.63
CA GLY A 78 -15.18 -3.84 31.03
C GLY A 78 -14.34 -4.91 30.32
N LEU A 79 -13.34 -4.52 29.53
CA LEU A 79 -12.57 -5.43 28.69
C LEU A 79 -11.09 -5.44 29.07
N THR A 80 -10.48 -6.60 28.92
CA THR A 80 -9.03 -6.78 29.00
C THR A 80 -8.34 -6.16 27.77
N GLY A 81 -7.04 -5.93 27.85
CA GLY A 81 -6.26 -5.40 26.73
C GLY A 81 -6.32 -6.29 25.47
N GLU A 82 -6.38 -7.61 25.64
CA GLU A 82 -6.47 -8.55 24.52
C GLU A 82 -7.85 -8.51 23.85
N GLU A 83 -8.92 -8.42 24.62
CA GLU A 83 -10.29 -8.26 24.09
C GLU A 83 -10.44 -6.94 23.31
N ILE A 84 -9.84 -5.86 23.82
CA ILE A 84 -9.80 -4.56 23.11
C ILE A 84 -9.06 -4.70 21.76
N LYS A 85 -7.91 -5.38 21.73
CA LYS A 85 -7.16 -5.64 20.48
C LYS A 85 -7.98 -6.44 19.48
N GLY A 86 -8.82 -7.36 19.94
CA GLY A 86 -9.76 -8.10 19.09
C GLY A 86 -10.74 -7.22 18.31
N CYS A 87 -11.02 -6.01 18.82
CA CYS A 87 -11.88 -5.04 18.13
C CYS A 87 -11.19 -4.30 17.01
N TYR A 88 -9.86 -4.16 17.05
CA TYR A 88 -9.10 -3.28 16.15
C TYR A 88 -9.21 -3.67 14.68
N SER A 89 -9.31 -4.96 14.38
CA SER A 89 -9.42 -5.47 13.00
C SER A 89 -10.59 -4.88 12.21
N CYS A 90 -11.70 -4.55 12.90
CA CYS A 90 -12.92 -4.01 12.30
C CYS A 90 -13.11 -2.51 12.57
N HIS A 91 -12.51 -1.99 13.65
CA HIS A 91 -12.78 -0.64 14.14
C HIS A 91 -11.64 0.34 13.90
N THR A 92 -10.51 -0.11 13.30
CA THR A 92 -9.35 0.72 12.96
C THR A 92 -8.88 0.46 11.53
N THR A 93 -7.97 1.27 11.03
CA THR A 93 -7.44 1.13 9.66
C THR A 93 -6.14 0.33 9.67
N GLY A 94 -6.14 -0.81 9.00
CA GLY A 94 -4.93 -1.58 8.74
C GLY A 94 -4.33 -2.31 9.94
N TYR A 95 -5.07 -2.55 11.03
CA TYR A 95 -4.56 -3.32 12.17
C TYR A 95 -4.04 -4.70 11.74
N GLY A 96 -2.84 -5.06 12.22
CA GLY A 96 -2.16 -6.30 11.83
C GLY A 96 -1.53 -6.28 10.44
N LYS A 97 -1.55 -5.14 9.74
CA LYS A 97 -0.88 -4.96 8.44
C LYS A 97 0.33 -4.04 8.59
N PRO A 98 1.37 -4.19 7.75
CA PRO A 98 2.52 -3.28 7.76
C PRO A 98 2.09 -1.81 7.60
N GLY A 99 2.53 -0.95 8.52
CA GLY A 99 2.19 0.47 8.52
C GLY A 99 0.74 0.82 8.91
N GLY A 100 -0.07 -0.17 9.34
CA GLY A 100 -1.43 0.05 9.82
C GLY A 100 -1.51 0.48 11.28
N PHE A 101 -2.73 0.48 11.83
CA PHE A 101 -3.00 0.88 13.22
C PHE A 101 -2.20 0.04 14.22
N ILE A 102 -1.55 0.70 15.16
CA ILE A 102 -0.80 0.08 16.26
C ILE A 102 -1.48 0.39 17.60
N SER A 103 -1.64 1.66 17.91
CA SER A 103 -2.33 2.17 19.09
C SER A 103 -2.74 3.63 18.88
N ILE A 104 -3.56 4.17 19.78
CA ILE A 104 -3.98 5.58 19.75
C ILE A 104 -2.78 6.52 19.85
N GLU A 105 -1.78 6.15 20.63
CA GLU A 105 -0.59 6.98 20.87
C GLU A 105 0.34 6.98 19.66
N LYS A 106 0.48 5.83 18.99
CA LYS A 106 1.45 5.65 17.89
C LYS A 106 0.88 6.03 16.53
N THR A 107 -0.38 5.68 16.26
CA THR A 107 -1.02 5.87 14.95
C THR A 107 -2.45 6.45 15.09
N PRO A 108 -2.62 7.62 15.74
CA PRO A 108 -3.95 8.19 16.02
C PRO A 108 -4.78 8.47 14.76
N HIS A 109 -4.12 8.78 13.63
CA HIS A 109 -4.75 9.03 12.33
C HIS A 109 -5.42 7.80 11.71
N LEU A 110 -5.10 6.59 12.21
CA LEU A 110 -5.66 5.32 11.77
C LEU A 110 -6.71 4.74 12.73
N LYS A 111 -7.11 5.50 13.75
CA LYS A 111 -7.97 5.02 14.83
C LYS A 111 -9.37 4.58 14.42
N ASN A 112 -9.87 4.96 13.25
CA ASN A 112 -11.18 4.56 12.77
C ASN A 112 -11.05 3.65 11.54
N ALA A 113 -12.11 2.94 11.19
CA ALA A 113 -12.21 2.22 9.93
C ALA A 113 -12.40 3.23 8.77
N GLY A 114 -11.30 3.80 8.31
CA GLY A 114 -11.24 4.88 7.32
C GLY A 114 -11.37 4.41 5.86
N CYS A 115 -11.09 5.31 4.93
CA CYS A 115 -11.16 5.08 3.49
C CYS A 115 -10.32 3.86 3.07
N GLU A 116 -9.14 3.73 3.65
CA GLU A 116 -8.16 2.68 3.32
C GLU A 116 -8.54 1.27 3.79
N VAL A 117 -9.56 1.12 4.63
CA VAL A 117 -10.11 -0.21 4.97
C VAL A 117 -10.73 -0.86 3.74
N CYS A 118 -11.36 -0.07 2.89
CA CYS A 118 -11.98 -0.52 1.65
C CYS A 118 -11.03 -0.41 0.46
N HIS A 119 -10.35 0.72 0.35
CA HIS A 119 -9.53 1.07 -0.82
C HIS A 119 -8.09 0.55 -0.74
N GLY A 120 -7.67 0.00 0.41
CA GLY A 120 -6.28 -0.38 0.65
C GLY A 120 -5.39 0.82 0.97
N PRO A 121 -4.09 0.59 1.30
CA PRO A 121 -3.16 1.63 1.71
C PRO A 121 -2.94 2.67 0.61
N GLY A 122 -3.19 3.94 0.92
CA GLY A 122 -3.17 5.07 -0.02
C GLY A 122 -1.81 5.71 -0.25
N GLY A 123 -0.79 5.33 0.51
CA GLY A 123 0.50 6.02 0.50
C GLY A 123 1.24 6.03 -0.84
N VAL A 124 1.10 4.98 -1.65
CA VAL A 124 1.63 4.99 -3.02
C VAL A 124 0.79 5.89 -3.91
N HIS A 125 -0.53 5.75 -3.84
CA HIS A 125 -1.47 6.52 -4.66
C HIS A 125 -1.35 8.03 -4.48
N ILE A 126 -1.22 8.52 -3.25
CA ILE A 126 -1.12 9.97 -3.00
C ILE A 126 0.15 10.57 -3.65
N ASN A 127 1.22 9.80 -3.76
CA ASN A 127 2.47 10.23 -4.39
C ASN A 127 2.45 10.12 -5.92
N THR A 128 1.70 9.16 -6.48
CA THR A 128 1.68 8.88 -7.92
C THR A 128 0.48 9.45 -8.64
N THR A 129 -0.61 9.68 -7.92
CA THR A 129 -1.96 9.98 -8.45
C THR A 129 -2.48 8.92 -9.44
N ASN A 130 -1.77 7.80 -9.58
CA ASN A 130 -2.16 6.73 -10.48
C ASN A 130 -3.32 5.93 -9.89
N ARG A 131 -4.39 5.81 -10.66
CA ARG A 131 -5.61 5.07 -10.28
C ARG A 131 -5.40 3.56 -10.08
N GLN A 132 -4.31 3.00 -10.58
CA GLN A 132 -3.96 1.59 -10.42
C GLN A 132 -3.30 1.30 -9.07
N ASP A 133 -2.78 2.32 -8.39
CA ASP A 133 -2.10 2.19 -7.11
C ASP A 133 -3.07 2.15 -5.92
N ILE A 134 -4.38 2.12 -6.18
CA ILE A 134 -5.43 2.03 -5.16
C ILE A 134 -6.62 1.20 -5.66
N LYS A 135 -7.26 0.47 -4.77
CA LYS A 135 -8.44 -0.32 -5.09
C LYS A 135 -9.65 0.58 -5.32
N ARG A 136 -10.26 0.52 -6.51
CA ARG A 136 -11.40 1.36 -6.89
C ARG A 136 -12.75 0.66 -6.82
N LYS A 137 -12.77 -0.65 -7.10
CA LYS A 137 -14.01 -1.44 -7.12
C LYS A 137 -14.07 -2.35 -5.90
N MET A 138 -15.12 -2.21 -5.12
CA MET A 138 -15.41 -3.05 -3.95
C MET A 138 -16.26 -4.23 -4.35
N SER A 139 -16.06 -5.35 -3.68
CA SER A 139 -16.86 -6.56 -3.75
C SER A 139 -17.49 -6.86 -2.40
N LEU A 140 -18.46 -7.75 -2.36
CA LEU A 140 -19.05 -8.20 -1.10
C LEU A 140 -17.98 -8.78 -0.15
N LYS A 141 -17.01 -9.54 -0.67
CA LYS A 141 -15.91 -10.12 0.12
C LYS A 141 -15.10 -9.08 0.90
N ASP A 142 -14.96 -7.88 0.36
CA ASP A 142 -14.25 -6.79 1.06
C ASP A 142 -15.00 -6.29 2.28
N CYS A 143 -16.31 -6.43 2.27
CA CYS A 143 -17.18 -6.04 3.36
C CYS A 143 -17.28 -7.15 4.42
N GLU A 144 -17.23 -8.41 4.01
CA GLU A 144 -17.37 -9.60 4.87
C GLU A 144 -16.21 -9.75 5.87
N VAL A 145 -15.09 -9.09 5.66
CA VAL A 145 -13.99 -9.03 6.63
C VAL A 145 -14.48 -8.52 8.01
N CYS A 146 -15.43 -7.59 8.01
CA CYS A 146 -16.01 -7.00 9.22
C CYS A 146 -17.50 -7.31 9.37
N HIS A 147 -18.23 -7.41 8.25
CA HIS A 147 -19.68 -7.63 8.21
C HIS A 147 -20.00 -9.12 8.03
N THR A 148 -19.67 -9.93 9.02
CA THR A 148 -20.03 -11.36 9.04
C THR A 148 -21.49 -11.56 9.45
N SER A 149 -22.08 -12.71 9.10
CA SER A 149 -23.44 -13.08 9.47
C SER A 149 -23.69 -13.10 10.99
N GLU A 150 -22.64 -13.40 11.77
CA GLU A 150 -22.70 -13.40 13.24
C GLU A 150 -22.74 -12.00 13.83
N ARG A 151 -22.05 -11.05 13.18
CA ARG A 151 -21.91 -9.68 13.70
C ARG A 151 -22.93 -8.70 13.16
N VAL A 152 -23.44 -8.94 11.95
CA VAL A 152 -24.36 -8.03 11.27
C VAL A 152 -25.48 -8.80 10.56
N LYS A 153 -26.53 -9.15 11.30
CA LYS A 153 -27.70 -9.90 10.79
C LYS A 153 -28.44 -9.20 9.63
N ALA A 154 -28.32 -7.88 9.49
CA ALA A 154 -29.05 -7.09 8.51
C ALA A 154 -28.14 -6.32 7.53
N PHE A 155 -26.94 -6.83 7.25
CA PHE A 155 -26.06 -6.16 6.28
C PHE A 155 -26.61 -6.22 4.86
N ARG A 156 -26.82 -5.06 4.27
CA ARG A 156 -27.29 -4.92 2.89
C ARG A 156 -26.24 -4.23 2.02
N TYR A 157 -25.46 -5.03 1.31
CA TYR A 157 -24.34 -4.57 0.51
C TYR A 157 -24.73 -3.57 -0.58
N LYS A 158 -25.74 -3.90 -1.42
CA LYS A 158 -26.16 -3.04 -2.53
C LYS A 158 -26.59 -1.63 -2.09
N PRO A 159 -27.54 -1.46 -1.16
CA PRO A 159 -27.90 -0.13 -0.66
C PRO A 159 -26.70 0.62 -0.07
N MET A 160 -25.77 -0.08 0.60
CA MET A 160 -24.63 0.56 1.23
C MET A 160 -23.67 1.17 0.22
N ILE A 161 -23.33 0.47 -0.86
CA ILE A 161 -22.38 0.98 -1.88
C ILE A 161 -22.98 2.07 -2.75
N HIS A 162 -24.32 2.13 -2.85
CA HIS A 162 -25.02 3.12 -3.68
C HIS A 162 -25.51 4.35 -2.91
N GLY A 163 -25.65 4.29 -1.60
CA GLY A 163 -26.23 5.38 -0.84
C GLY A 163 -25.63 5.63 0.54
N GLY A 164 -24.66 4.85 1.00
CA GLY A 164 -24.19 4.93 2.38
C GLY A 164 -22.68 4.81 2.60
N ALA A 165 -21.90 4.67 1.56
CA ALA A 165 -20.46 4.55 1.71
C ALA A 165 -19.76 5.91 1.73
N HIS A 166 -20.16 6.83 0.85
CA HIS A 166 -19.69 8.23 0.80
C HIS A 166 -20.56 9.10 -0.11
#